data_103bfc00fe60424f2f084fc2b2c9f341
#
_entry.id   103bfc00fe60424f2f084fc2b2c9f341
#
_cell.length_a   1.000
_cell.length_b   1.000
_cell.length_c   1.000
_cell.angle_alpha   90.00
_cell.angle_beta   90.00
_cell.angle_gamma   90.00
#
_symmetry.space_group_name_H-M   'P 1'
#
loop_
_entity.id
_entity.type
_entity.pdbx_description
1 polymer ?
#
loop_
_entity_poly.entity_id
_entity_poly.type
_entity_poly.pdbx_seq_one_letter_code
_entity_poly.pdbx_strand_id
1 'polypeptide(L)'
;AGFAIYGSGATNAIKLTLRGPEETDFKALAKKLERVANGPVSITPRTTHAVLAIPAAAESDVRDELARVAPEISVVGSGMRMELYKEVGMPTDVAKRFSLETMSGTHGIGHTRMATESAVTTAGAHPFSTGTDQCLVHNGSLSNHNNLRRDLKRDGMTFETENDSE
;
A
#
# COMPACT_ATOMS: atom_id res chain seq x y z
N ALA A 1 6.33 -9.42 7.01
CA ALA A 1 6.15 -9.96 5.66
C ALA A 1 5.11 -9.17 4.88
N GLY A 2 5.15 -9.29 3.55
CA GLY A 2 4.12 -8.68 2.70
C GLY A 2 4.15 -9.23 1.29
N PHE A 3 3.12 -8.91 0.53
CA PHE A 3 2.99 -9.33 -0.86
C PHE A 3 2.17 -8.31 -1.67
N ALA A 4 2.42 -8.29 -2.97
CA ALA A 4 1.56 -7.65 -3.95
C ALA A 4 1.01 -8.70 -4.90
N ILE A 5 -0.26 -8.56 -5.29
CA ILE A 5 -0.92 -9.43 -6.25
C ILE A 5 -1.50 -8.59 -7.38
N TYR A 6 -1.37 -9.10 -8.61
CA TYR A 6 -1.81 -8.42 -9.82
C TYR A 6 -3.01 -9.17 -10.41
N GLY A 7 -4.18 -8.59 -10.25
CA GLY A 7 -5.44 -9.15 -10.77
C GLY A 7 -5.46 -9.22 -12.29
N SER A 8 -6.26 -10.12 -12.81
CA SER A 8 -6.55 -10.23 -14.24
C SER A 8 -7.67 -9.26 -14.66
N GLY A 9 -7.65 -8.85 -15.92
CA GLY A 9 -8.70 -8.01 -16.51
C GLY A 9 -8.35 -6.52 -16.63
N ALA A 10 -9.01 -5.85 -17.54
CA ALA A 10 -8.93 -4.40 -17.70
C ALA A 10 -9.98 -3.73 -16.79
N THR A 11 -9.60 -2.61 -16.20
CA THR A 11 -10.49 -1.79 -15.38
C THR A 11 -10.19 -0.31 -15.63
N ASN A 12 -11.22 0.53 -15.55
CA ASN A 12 -11.08 1.99 -15.59
C ASN A 12 -11.00 2.58 -14.16
N ALA A 13 -11.08 1.73 -13.16
CA ALA A 13 -10.94 2.12 -11.76
C ALA A 13 -9.50 1.93 -11.31
N ILE A 14 -9.01 2.89 -10.50
CA ILE A 14 -7.78 2.71 -9.76
C ILE A 14 -8.11 2.15 -8.38
N LYS A 15 -7.30 1.23 -7.92
CA LYS A 15 -7.37 0.64 -6.58
C LYS A 15 -6.32 1.29 -5.70
N LEU A 16 -6.74 1.83 -4.58
CA LEU A 16 -5.85 2.27 -3.51
C LEU A 16 -5.90 1.22 -2.41
N THR A 17 -4.79 0.59 -2.12
CA THR A 17 -4.69 -0.25 -0.93
C THR A 17 -4.41 0.62 0.27
N LEU A 18 -5.41 0.76 1.12
CA LEU A 18 -5.37 1.53 2.36
C LEU A 18 -4.90 0.65 3.52
N ARG A 19 -4.21 1.25 4.48
CA ARG A 19 -3.88 0.64 5.77
C ARG A 19 -4.28 1.58 6.89
N GLY A 20 -4.95 1.07 7.89
CA GLY A 20 -5.36 1.81 9.09
C GLY A 20 -5.27 0.98 10.36
N PRO A 21 -5.61 1.58 11.51
CA PRO A 21 -5.83 0.86 12.77
C PRO A 21 -6.84 -0.28 12.60
N GLU A 22 -6.78 -1.27 13.49
CA GLU A 22 -7.61 -2.49 13.38
C GLU A 22 -9.11 -2.18 13.50
N GLU A 23 -9.48 -1.14 14.25
CA GLU A 23 -10.87 -0.72 14.46
C GLU A 23 -11.40 0.21 13.35
N THR A 24 -10.66 0.41 12.28
CA THR A 24 -11.05 1.34 11.22
C THR A 24 -12.34 0.89 10.54
N ASP A 25 -13.37 1.77 10.56
CA ASP A 25 -14.57 1.58 9.75
C ASP A 25 -14.33 2.06 8.31
N PHE A 26 -13.72 1.19 7.53
CA PHE A 26 -13.44 1.46 6.12
C PHE A 26 -14.70 1.73 5.29
N LYS A 27 -15.86 1.18 5.68
CA LYS A 27 -17.13 1.43 4.96
C LYS A 27 -17.62 2.84 5.20
N ALA A 28 -17.55 3.33 6.44
CA ALA A 28 -17.88 4.72 6.74
C ALA A 28 -16.91 5.70 6.08
N LEU A 29 -15.62 5.34 6.01
CA LEU A 29 -14.61 6.11 5.29
C LEU A 29 -14.94 6.22 3.79
N ALA A 30 -15.28 5.13 3.12
CA ALA A 30 -15.65 5.13 1.69
C ALA A 30 -16.80 6.10 1.40
N LYS A 31 -17.83 6.13 2.25
CA LYS A 31 -18.96 7.07 2.12
C LYS A 31 -18.54 8.54 2.20
N LYS A 32 -17.52 8.86 3.02
CA LYS A 32 -16.98 10.23 3.09
C LYS A 32 -16.25 10.60 1.80
N LEU A 33 -15.56 9.64 1.18
CA LEU A 33 -14.79 9.85 -0.03
C LEU A 33 -15.64 9.89 -1.32
N GLU A 34 -16.86 9.35 -1.30
CA GLU A 34 -17.79 9.41 -2.45
C GLU A 34 -18.00 10.81 -3.00
N ARG A 35 -17.98 11.83 -2.12
CA ARG A 35 -18.21 13.23 -2.52
C ARG A 35 -17.16 13.78 -3.45
N VAL A 36 -15.90 13.34 -3.26
CA VAL A 36 -14.75 13.83 -4.04
C VAL A 36 -14.39 12.88 -5.18
N ALA A 37 -14.80 11.63 -5.09
CA ALA A 37 -14.55 10.65 -6.14
C ALA A 37 -15.32 10.91 -7.44
N ASN A 38 -16.40 11.68 -7.37
CA ASN A 38 -17.23 12.05 -8.51
C ASN A 38 -17.56 10.87 -9.44
N GLY A 39 -17.88 9.71 -8.85
CA GLY A 39 -18.15 8.47 -9.57
C GLY A 39 -18.26 7.26 -8.62
N PRO A 40 -18.32 6.04 -9.16
CA PRO A 40 -18.51 4.86 -8.35
C PRO A 40 -17.33 4.63 -7.41
N VAL A 41 -17.65 4.38 -6.13
CA VAL A 41 -16.68 4.03 -5.09
C VAL A 41 -17.04 2.66 -4.55
N SER A 42 -16.09 1.77 -4.46
CA SER A 42 -16.25 0.50 -3.76
C SER A 42 -15.09 0.27 -2.81
N ILE A 43 -15.36 -0.40 -1.69
CA ILE A 43 -14.34 -0.74 -0.72
C ILE A 43 -14.48 -2.20 -0.30
N THR A 44 -13.35 -2.89 -0.27
CA THR A 44 -13.24 -4.27 0.19
C THR A 44 -12.33 -4.30 1.41
N PRO A 45 -12.87 -4.32 2.64
CA PRO A 45 -12.08 -4.42 3.84
C PRO A 45 -11.36 -5.78 3.95
N ARG A 46 -10.13 -5.74 4.47
CA ARG A 46 -9.30 -6.90 4.77
C ARG A 46 -8.49 -6.64 6.06
N THR A 47 -9.13 -6.82 7.18
CA THR A 47 -8.58 -6.55 8.53
C THR A 47 -8.02 -5.12 8.65
N THR A 48 -6.73 -4.92 8.85
CA THR A 48 -6.06 -3.61 8.92
C THR A 48 -5.92 -2.92 7.56
N HIS A 49 -6.28 -3.60 6.47
CA HIS A 49 -6.22 -3.05 5.11
C HIS A 49 -7.63 -2.98 4.48
N ALA A 50 -7.74 -2.18 3.44
CA ALA A 50 -8.90 -2.18 2.56
C ALA A 50 -8.48 -1.80 1.15
N VAL A 51 -9.15 -2.37 0.15
CA VAL A 51 -8.99 -1.96 -1.25
C VAL A 51 -10.13 -1.00 -1.60
N LEU A 52 -9.78 0.25 -1.82
CA LEU A 52 -10.68 1.30 -2.28
C LEU A 52 -10.55 1.42 -3.81
N ALA A 53 -11.60 1.12 -4.55
CA ALA A 53 -11.63 1.31 -5.99
C ALA A 53 -12.46 2.57 -6.33
N ILE A 54 -11.85 3.46 -7.11
CA ILE A 54 -12.38 4.77 -7.50
C ILE A 54 -12.10 5.04 -8.98
N PRO A 55 -12.78 5.99 -9.63
CA PRO A 55 -12.38 6.46 -10.95
C PRO A 55 -10.92 6.95 -10.95
N ALA A 56 -10.12 6.57 -11.93
CA ALA A 56 -8.70 6.93 -11.97
C ALA A 56 -8.46 8.45 -11.95
N ALA A 57 -9.36 9.24 -12.57
CA ALA A 57 -9.27 10.69 -12.57
C ALA A 57 -9.46 11.33 -11.17
N ALA A 58 -10.05 10.62 -10.22
CA ALA A 58 -10.31 11.11 -8.88
C ALA A 58 -9.18 10.78 -7.88
N GLU A 59 -8.11 10.10 -8.30
CA GLU A 59 -7.09 9.62 -7.37
C GLU A 59 -6.49 10.75 -6.52
N SER A 60 -6.09 11.86 -7.13
CA SER A 60 -5.48 13.00 -6.43
C SER A 60 -6.43 13.58 -5.38
N ASP A 61 -7.66 13.90 -5.79
CA ASP A 61 -8.65 14.52 -4.91
C ASP A 61 -9.02 13.59 -3.73
N VAL A 62 -9.11 12.29 -4.00
CA VAL A 62 -9.39 11.29 -2.96
C VAL A 62 -8.22 11.14 -2.00
N ARG A 63 -6.97 11.20 -2.47
CA ARG A 63 -5.79 11.17 -1.59
C ARG A 63 -5.74 12.41 -0.68
N ASP A 64 -6.01 13.58 -1.22
CA ASP A 64 -6.03 14.83 -0.47
C ASP A 64 -7.14 14.82 0.60
N GLU A 65 -8.33 14.38 0.21
CA GLU A 65 -9.44 14.24 1.16
C GLU A 65 -9.15 13.18 2.21
N LEU A 66 -8.57 12.05 1.84
CA LEU A 66 -8.17 11.00 2.77
C LEU A 66 -7.20 11.53 3.83
N ALA A 67 -6.15 12.24 3.41
CA ALA A 67 -5.19 12.86 4.31
C ALA A 67 -5.85 13.88 5.28
N ARG A 68 -6.91 14.54 4.82
CA ARG A 68 -7.66 15.52 5.62
C ARG A 68 -8.60 14.88 6.65
N VAL A 69 -9.33 13.82 6.26
CA VAL A 69 -10.42 13.24 7.09
C VAL A 69 -10.01 12.04 7.90
N ALA A 70 -8.89 11.40 7.55
CA ALA A 70 -8.37 10.20 8.19
C ALA A 70 -6.83 10.13 8.07
N PRO A 71 -6.10 11.06 8.72
CA PRO A 71 -4.64 11.13 8.61
C PRO A 71 -3.92 9.90 9.16
N GLU A 72 -4.61 9.08 9.95
CA GLU A 72 -4.11 7.80 10.46
C GLU A 72 -4.12 6.68 9.40
N ILE A 73 -4.78 6.91 8.25
CA ILE A 73 -4.85 5.95 7.15
C ILE A 73 -3.76 6.25 6.13
N SER A 74 -2.93 5.28 5.85
CA SER A 74 -1.91 5.36 4.79
C SER A 74 -2.34 4.62 3.52
N VAL A 75 -1.92 5.15 2.37
CA VAL A 75 -2.04 4.46 1.08
C VAL A 75 -0.76 3.68 0.84
N VAL A 76 -0.81 2.36 1.00
CA VAL A 76 0.38 1.50 0.87
C VAL A 76 0.66 1.03 -0.54
N GLY A 77 -0.29 1.19 -1.44
CA GLY A 77 -0.12 0.85 -2.86
C GLY A 77 -1.25 1.41 -3.71
N SER A 78 -0.98 1.65 -4.99
CA SER A 78 -1.98 2.03 -5.98
C SER A 78 -1.77 1.31 -7.30
N GLY A 79 -2.86 1.02 -7.98
CA GLY A 79 -2.81 0.39 -9.29
C GLY A 79 -4.19 0.05 -9.84
N MET A 80 -4.28 -0.13 -11.13
CA MET A 80 -5.49 -0.66 -11.77
C MET A 80 -5.67 -2.15 -11.48
N ARG A 81 -4.54 -2.86 -11.29
CA ARG A 81 -4.51 -4.32 -11.09
C ARG A 81 -3.87 -4.73 -9.79
N MET A 82 -2.93 -3.93 -9.26
CA MET A 82 -2.14 -4.25 -8.08
C MET A 82 -2.92 -3.98 -6.80
N GLU A 83 -2.86 -4.95 -5.89
CA GLU A 83 -3.21 -4.82 -4.48
C GLU A 83 -1.98 -5.20 -3.66
N LEU A 84 -1.66 -4.41 -2.63
CA LEU A 84 -0.46 -4.58 -1.83
C LEU A 84 -0.81 -4.73 -0.35
N TYR A 85 -0.36 -5.80 0.27
CA TYR A 85 -0.62 -6.13 1.66
C TYR A 85 0.68 -6.37 2.40
N LYS A 86 0.86 -5.72 3.55
CA LYS A 86 2.06 -5.91 4.36
C LYS A 86 1.75 -5.74 5.84
N GLU A 87 2.33 -6.58 6.67
CA GLU A 87 2.16 -6.52 8.12
C GLU A 87 3.37 -7.11 8.85
N VAL A 88 3.55 -6.72 10.10
CA VAL A 88 4.49 -7.38 11.01
C VAL A 88 3.95 -8.76 11.35
N GLY A 89 4.79 -9.77 11.23
CA GLY A 89 4.42 -11.15 11.59
C GLY A 89 5.09 -12.19 10.70
N MET A 90 4.86 -13.45 11.05
CA MET A 90 5.33 -14.58 10.25
C MET A 90 4.64 -14.60 8.88
N PRO A 91 5.32 -15.02 7.80
CA PRO A 91 4.73 -15.06 6.46
C PRO A 91 3.40 -15.82 6.38
N THR A 92 3.31 -16.94 7.07
CA THR A 92 2.08 -17.76 7.14
C THR A 92 0.92 -17.04 7.82
N ASP A 93 1.20 -16.25 8.85
CA ASP A 93 0.18 -15.51 9.58
C ASP A 93 -0.32 -14.30 8.76
N VAL A 94 0.60 -13.62 8.07
CA VAL A 94 0.27 -12.53 7.14
C VAL A 94 -0.55 -13.05 5.96
N ALA A 95 -0.17 -14.18 5.37
CA ALA A 95 -0.94 -14.82 4.30
C ALA A 95 -2.37 -15.17 4.75
N LYS A 96 -2.53 -15.75 5.94
CA LYS A 96 -3.84 -16.08 6.51
C LYS A 96 -4.65 -14.82 6.83
N ARG A 97 -4.02 -13.81 7.45
CA ARG A 97 -4.67 -12.55 7.83
C ARG A 97 -5.36 -11.88 6.64
N PHE A 98 -4.72 -11.89 5.49
CA PHE A 98 -5.26 -11.28 4.27
C PHE A 98 -5.94 -12.28 3.33
N SER A 99 -6.09 -13.53 3.74
CA SER A 99 -6.74 -14.61 2.95
C SER A 99 -6.09 -14.77 1.57
N LEU A 100 -4.74 -14.80 1.53
CA LEU A 100 -3.97 -14.90 0.28
C LEU A 100 -4.42 -16.10 -0.58
N GLU A 101 -4.80 -17.22 0.04
CA GLU A 101 -5.25 -18.43 -0.64
C GLU A 101 -6.56 -18.25 -1.44
N THR A 102 -7.31 -17.18 -1.15
CA THR A 102 -8.55 -16.85 -1.88
C THR A 102 -8.32 -15.87 -3.03
N MET A 103 -7.11 -15.33 -3.14
CA MET A 103 -6.79 -14.36 -4.17
C MET A 103 -6.39 -15.04 -5.48
N SER A 104 -6.69 -14.40 -6.59
CA SER A 104 -6.30 -14.86 -7.92
C SER A 104 -5.76 -13.70 -8.75
N GLY A 105 -4.83 -14.00 -9.64
CA GLY A 105 -4.20 -12.99 -10.48
C GLY A 105 -3.25 -13.60 -11.49
N THR A 106 -2.59 -12.75 -12.27
CA THR A 106 -1.63 -13.18 -13.29
C THR A 106 -0.26 -13.49 -12.69
N HIS A 107 0.12 -12.77 -11.64
CA HIS A 107 1.37 -12.97 -10.90
C HIS A 107 1.31 -12.26 -9.54
N GLY A 108 2.30 -12.51 -8.71
CA GLY A 108 2.48 -11.85 -7.43
C GLY A 108 3.95 -11.71 -7.08
N ILE A 109 4.24 -10.76 -6.20
CA ILE A 109 5.57 -10.54 -5.62
C ILE A 109 5.42 -10.59 -4.11
N GLY A 110 6.26 -11.34 -3.42
CA GLY A 110 6.22 -11.46 -1.96
C GLY A 110 7.60 -11.32 -1.34
N HIS A 111 7.64 -10.87 -0.08
CA HIS A 111 8.86 -10.73 0.68
C HIS A 111 8.65 -11.13 2.15
N THR A 112 9.50 -12.04 2.61
CA THR A 112 9.45 -12.56 3.99
C THR A 112 10.55 -11.95 4.86
N ARG A 113 10.80 -10.66 4.69
CA ARG A 113 11.91 -9.92 5.31
C ARG A 113 12.19 -10.32 6.76
N MET A 114 13.45 -10.55 7.06
CA MET A 114 14.00 -10.50 8.39
C MET A 114 14.71 -9.14 8.56
N ALA A 115 14.30 -8.33 9.52
CA ALA A 115 14.96 -7.06 9.79
C ALA A 115 16.30 -7.31 10.47
N THR A 116 17.39 -6.76 9.93
CA THR A 116 18.74 -6.88 10.48
C THR A 116 19.25 -5.57 11.07
N GLU A 117 18.88 -4.42 10.47
CA GLU A 117 19.46 -3.12 10.80
C GLU A 117 18.41 -2.01 11.07
N SER A 118 17.12 -2.27 10.84
CA SER A 118 16.05 -1.29 11.06
C SER A 118 14.92 -1.85 11.89
N ALA A 119 14.12 -0.96 12.49
CA ALA A 119 12.96 -1.34 13.28
C ALA A 119 12.00 -2.23 12.48
N VAL A 120 11.42 -3.22 13.14
CA VAL A 120 10.37 -4.08 12.55
C VAL A 120 9.06 -3.33 12.60
N THR A 121 8.71 -2.68 11.49
CA THR A 121 7.46 -1.94 11.36
C THR A 121 6.69 -2.39 10.12
N THR A 122 5.40 -2.20 10.12
CA THR A 122 4.57 -2.50 8.94
C THR A 122 4.93 -1.56 7.78
N ALA A 123 5.17 -0.29 8.03
CA ALA A 123 5.60 0.67 7.01
C ALA A 123 6.90 0.23 6.33
N GLY A 124 7.90 -0.20 7.10
CA GLY A 124 9.18 -0.69 6.59
C GLY A 124 9.16 -2.10 6.00
N ALA A 125 8.03 -2.80 6.00
CA ALA A 125 7.91 -4.10 5.33
C ALA A 125 7.80 -3.94 3.82
N HIS A 126 8.41 -4.88 3.07
CA HIS A 126 8.23 -4.99 1.62
C HIS A 126 6.91 -5.70 1.26
N PRO A 127 6.38 -5.46 0.04
CA PRO A 127 6.87 -4.57 -1.02
C PRO A 127 6.67 -3.08 -0.72
N PHE A 128 7.45 -2.22 -1.42
CA PHE A 128 7.17 -0.79 -1.52
C PHE A 128 6.48 -0.48 -2.83
N SER A 129 5.43 0.35 -2.80
CA SER A 129 4.80 0.87 -4.01
C SER A 129 5.68 1.98 -4.59
N THR A 130 6.01 1.87 -5.88
CA THR A 130 6.88 2.82 -6.59
C THR A 130 6.15 3.56 -7.70
N GLY A 131 4.85 3.32 -7.84
CA GLY A 131 3.99 3.94 -8.84
C GLY A 131 2.75 3.10 -9.11
N THR A 132 1.91 3.55 -10.04
CA THR A 132 0.70 2.83 -10.42
C THR A 132 1.05 1.46 -11.00
N ASP A 133 0.51 0.40 -10.41
CA ASP A 133 0.81 -0.98 -10.77
C ASP A 133 2.30 -1.38 -10.66
N GLN A 134 3.07 -0.64 -9.85
CA GLN A 134 4.49 -0.91 -9.65
C GLN A 134 4.81 -1.11 -8.17
N CYS A 135 5.59 -2.14 -7.88
CA CYS A 135 6.15 -2.34 -6.55
C CYS A 135 7.54 -2.94 -6.61
N LEU A 136 8.31 -2.69 -5.57
CA LEU A 136 9.67 -3.16 -5.41
C LEU A 136 9.80 -4.07 -4.18
N VAL A 137 10.54 -5.15 -4.34
CA VAL A 137 11.10 -5.94 -3.23
C VAL A 137 12.60 -5.96 -3.36
N HIS A 138 13.30 -5.87 -2.23
CA HIS A 138 14.76 -5.90 -2.19
C HIS A 138 15.22 -6.74 -1.00
N ASN A 139 16.13 -7.66 -1.26
CA ASN A 139 16.83 -8.43 -0.25
C ASN A 139 18.32 -8.12 -0.36
N GLY A 140 18.77 -7.10 0.33
CA GLY A 140 20.14 -6.60 0.28
C GLY A 140 20.30 -5.33 1.10
N SER A 141 21.40 -4.63 0.90
CA SER A 141 21.68 -3.35 1.52
C SER A 141 22.26 -2.39 0.47
N LEU A 142 21.69 -1.21 0.36
CA LEU A 142 22.21 -0.15 -0.50
C LEU A 142 23.26 0.64 0.28
N SER A 143 24.54 0.44 -0.03
CA SER A 143 25.66 0.98 0.75
C SER A 143 25.71 2.51 0.87
N ASN A 144 25.09 3.25 -0.05
CA ASN A 144 25.09 4.72 -0.07
C ASN A 144 23.70 5.32 0.14
N HIS A 145 22.73 4.57 0.66
CA HIS A 145 21.34 5.01 0.77
C HIS A 145 21.18 6.32 1.56
N ASN A 146 21.93 6.51 2.62
CA ASN A 146 21.85 7.73 3.45
C ASN A 146 22.26 9.02 2.70
N ASN A 147 23.24 8.93 1.80
CA ASN A 147 23.63 10.09 0.98
C ASN A 147 22.56 10.36 -0.08
N LEU A 148 22.13 9.31 -0.78
CA LEU A 148 21.07 9.40 -1.78
C LEU A 148 19.78 9.98 -1.18
N ARG A 149 19.37 9.49 -0.01
CA ARG A 149 18.19 10.01 0.71
C ARG A 149 18.31 11.48 1.05
N ARG A 150 19.50 11.95 1.48
CA ARG A 150 19.73 13.39 1.74
C ARG A 150 19.58 14.24 0.48
N ASP A 151 20.09 13.76 -0.62
CA ASP A 151 19.99 14.48 -1.90
C ASP A 151 18.54 14.52 -2.39
N LEU A 152 17.83 13.39 -2.36
CA LEU A 152 16.40 13.32 -2.72
C LEU A 152 15.51 14.17 -1.79
N LYS A 153 15.82 14.25 -0.49
CA LYS A 153 15.12 15.17 0.42
C LYS A 153 15.32 16.65 0.05
N ARG A 154 16.51 17.03 -0.44
CA ARG A 154 16.75 18.41 -0.94
C ARG A 154 15.93 18.69 -2.19
N ASP A 155 15.68 17.66 -3.01
CA ASP A 155 14.83 17.75 -4.20
C ASP A 155 13.33 17.69 -3.86
N GLY A 156 12.97 17.66 -2.57
CA GLY A 156 11.58 17.72 -2.09
C GLY A 156 10.90 16.37 -1.90
N MET A 157 11.63 15.26 -2.01
CA MET A 157 11.05 13.93 -1.72
C MET A 157 10.91 13.68 -0.23
N THR A 158 9.86 12.96 0.14
CA THR A 158 9.57 12.55 1.53
C THR A 158 9.73 11.03 1.67
N PHE A 159 10.14 10.61 2.86
CA PHE A 159 10.34 9.20 3.21
C PHE A 159 9.64 8.91 4.53
N GLU A 160 8.92 7.80 4.58
CA GLU A 160 8.15 7.37 5.76
C GLU A 160 8.94 6.42 6.66
N THR A 161 10.00 5.78 6.14
CA THR A 161 10.74 4.75 6.86
C THR A 161 12.26 4.99 6.79
N GLU A 162 13.00 4.23 7.57
CA GLU A 162 14.47 4.16 7.51
C GLU A 162 14.96 3.03 6.58
N ASN A 163 14.07 2.43 5.80
CA ASN A 163 14.44 1.34 4.90
C ASN A 163 15.18 1.88 3.67
N ASP A 164 16.28 1.24 3.30
CA ASP A 164 17.10 1.60 2.14
C ASP A 164 16.43 1.35 0.78
N SER A 165 15.34 0.61 0.78
CA SER A 165 14.57 0.29 -0.43
C SER A 165 13.47 1.30 -0.75
N GLU A 166 13.16 2.21 0.19
CA GLU A 166 12.22 3.30 -0.02
C GLU A 166 12.86 4.41 -0.85
#